data_d0abf6148f0ec62d760756c5cf25dc58
#
_entry.id   d0abf6148f0ec62d760756c5cf25dc58
#
_cell.length_a   1.000
_cell.length_b   1.000
_cell.length_c   1.000
_cell.angle_alpha   90.00
_cell.angle_beta   90.00
_cell.angle_gamma   90.00
#
_symmetry.space_group_name_H-M   'P 1'
#
loop_
_entity.id
_entity.type
_entity.pdbx_description
1 polymer ?
#
loop_
_entity_poly.entity_id
_entity_poly.type
_entity_poly.pdbx_seq_one_letter_code
_entity_poly.pdbx_strand_id
1 'polypeptide(L)'
;MIYKNYIFLIFGILLLIIIIIINCNCIEKFNNNFKNEKKYNIAIMSIFKNEHEYMKEWIDFHLLQGVEHIFLYCNDSNKSNYPYLYNNDYKNNITVIDWVDKKNNGANTIQKQAYYDCVKNYSNDCQFLLMLDLDEFLKPINNFKTIKEYVYSLKSNWDNIKAFKIQRYNFGSSGHKTKPNNSVVSSYKYREKICASYKTMANCDYINKDSRFFGVHDFIFLNKNGKIYNDYFGYYEKNNYIPNGCTENSVNEISMVINHYYTKSYEEYLLRCNLWEKGGINPINYRNDCINKFKDNDKNEILD
;
A
#
# COMPACT_ATOMS: atom_id res chain seq x y z
N MET A 1 41.69 -39.14 45.54
CA MET A 1 40.40 -39.71 45.08
C MET A 1 39.32 -38.65 44.97
N ILE A 2 39.20 -37.73 45.91
CA ILE A 2 38.15 -36.70 45.98
C ILE A 2 38.20 -35.72 44.78
N TYR A 3 39.37 -35.27 44.32
CA TYR A 3 39.51 -34.31 43.20
C TYR A 3 39.04 -34.86 41.85
N LYS A 4 39.14 -36.15 41.59
CA LYS A 4 38.65 -36.75 40.33
C LYS A 4 37.13 -36.70 40.24
N ASN A 5 36.41 -36.88 41.34
CA ASN A 5 34.98 -36.84 41.35
C ASN A 5 34.43 -35.42 41.10
N TYR A 6 35.10 -34.36 41.56
CA TYR A 6 34.72 -32.98 41.27
C TYR A 6 34.92 -32.60 39.80
N ILE A 7 35.96 -33.12 39.16
CA ILE A 7 36.20 -32.89 37.72
C ILE A 7 35.09 -33.52 36.88
N PHE A 8 34.70 -34.76 37.21
CA PHE A 8 33.57 -35.40 36.51
C PHE A 8 32.24 -34.71 36.73
N LEU A 9 31.99 -34.16 37.93
CA LEU A 9 30.80 -33.40 38.24
C LEU A 9 30.73 -32.07 37.42
N ILE A 10 31.85 -31.34 37.37
CA ILE A 10 31.97 -30.10 36.58
C ILE A 10 31.76 -30.39 35.09
N PHE A 11 32.36 -31.45 34.55
CA PHE A 11 32.16 -31.85 33.14
C PHE A 11 30.71 -32.23 32.85
N GLY A 12 30.03 -32.93 33.77
CA GLY A 12 28.62 -33.28 33.65
C GLY A 12 27.72 -32.05 33.64
N ILE A 13 27.99 -31.08 34.51
CA ILE A 13 27.22 -29.81 34.53
C ILE A 13 27.43 -29.00 33.25
N LEU A 14 28.66 -28.88 32.76
CA LEU A 14 28.99 -28.20 31.51
C LEU A 14 28.30 -28.86 30.31
N LEU A 15 28.29 -30.17 30.24
CA LEU A 15 27.58 -30.91 29.18
C LEU A 15 26.08 -30.67 29.23
N LEU A 16 25.51 -30.64 30.44
CA LEU A 16 24.07 -30.35 30.63
C LEU A 16 23.69 -28.92 30.16
N ILE A 17 24.54 -27.93 30.48
CA ILE A 17 24.36 -26.54 30.05
C ILE A 17 24.44 -26.45 28.52
N ILE A 18 25.40 -27.13 27.89
CA ILE A 18 25.51 -27.16 26.42
C ILE A 18 24.28 -27.78 25.78
N ILE A 19 23.77 -28.88 26.32
CA ILE A 19 22.54 -29.54 25.85
C ILE A 19 21.32 -28.60 25.98
N ILE A 20 21.20 -27.87 27.08
CA ILE A 20 20.13 -26.89 27.30
C ILE A 20 20.23 -25.76 26.28
N ILE A 21 21.40 -25.21 26.04
CA ILE A 21 21.63 -24.12 25.05
C ILE A 21 21.27 -24.62 23.65
N ILE A 22 21.71 -25.83 23.27
CA ILE A 22 21.39 -26.41 21.96
C ILE A 22 19.88 -26.61 21.82
N ASN A 23 19.22 -27.14 22.85
CA ASN A 23 17.76 -27.35 22.82
C ASN A 23 17.00 -26.01 22.78
N CYS A 24 17.41 -24.99 23.54
CA CYS A 24 16.81 -23.65 23.47
C CYS A 24 16.96 -23.05 22.06
N ASN A 25 18.15 -23.14 21.46
CA ASN A 25 18.38 -22.66 20.10
C ASN A 25 17.58 -23.46 19.04
N CYS A 26 17.40 -24.77 19.26
CA CYS A 26 16.54 -25.60 18.40
C CYS A 26 15.07 -25.24 18.55
N ILE A 27 14.60 -24.97 19.77
CA ILE A 27 13.21 -24.54 20.04
C ILE A 27 12.96 -23.16 19.47
N GLU A 28 13.88 -22.21 19.61
CA GLU A 28 13.77 -20.89 18.95
C GLU A 28 13.77 -20.99 17.44
N LYS A 29 14.63 -21.80 16.83
CA LYS A 29 14.58 -22.07 15.39
C LYS A 29 13.31 -22.78 14.96
N PHE A 30 12.83 -23.71 15.76
CA PHE A 30 11.56 -24.43 15.51
C PHE A 30 10.38 -23.46 15.61
N ASN A 31 10.31 -22.63 16.65
CA ASN A 31 9.26 -21.61 16.81
C ASN A 31 9.35 -20.50 15.73
N ASN A 32 10.54 -20.14 15.27
CA ASN A 32 10.70 -19.21 14.15
C ASN A 32 10.30 -19.82 12.80
N ASN A 33 10.40 -21.14 12.62
CA ASN A 33 9.88 -21.86 11.46
C ASN A 33 8.35 -22.01 11.47
N PHE A 34 7.70 -21.81 12.62
CA PHE A 34 6.24 -21.73 12.77
C PHE A 34 5.71 -20.29 12.87
N LYS A 35 6.51 -19.27 12.47
CA LYS A 35 5.94 -17.97 12.14
C LYS A 35 4.90 -18.27 11.05
N ASN A 36 3.61 -18.21 11.39
CA ASN A 36 2.51 -18.51 10.48
C ASN A 36 2.78 -17.80 9.15
N GLU A 37 3.01 -18.57 8.09
CA GLU A 37 3.20 -18.01 6.77
C GLU A 37 2.00 -17.11 6.47
N LYS A 38 2.28 -15.87 6.09
CA LYS A 38 1.23 -14.95 5.68
C LYS A 38 0.54 -15.50 4.45
N LYS A 39 -0.77 -15.40 4.41
CA LYS A 39 -1.56 -15.85 3.26
C LYS A 39 -1.22 -15.09 2.00
N TYR A 40 -0.90 -13.79 2.15
CA TYR A 40 -0.54 -12.90 1.06
C TYR A 40 0.73 -12.13 1.40
N ASN A 41 1.72 -12.15 0.53
CA ASN A 41 2.95 -11.38 0.74
C ASN A 41 2.79 -9.94 0.30
N ILE A 42 2.00 -9.67 -0.74
CA ILE A 42 1.72 -8.32 -1.24
C ILE A 42 0.22 -8.18 -1.43
N ALA A 43 -0.39 -7.28 -0.66
CA ALA A 43 -1.81 -6.96 -0.76
C ALA A 43 -2.06 -5.46 -0.91
N ILE A 44 -3.16 -5.11 -1.56
CA ILE A 44 -3.64 -3.73 -1.68
C ILE A 44 -5.01 -3.63 -1.00
N MET A 45 -5.28 -2.50 -0.35
CA MET A 45 -6.61 -2.11 0.07
C MET A 45 -7.02 -0.82 -0.62
N SER A 46 -8.27 -0.78 -1.09
CA SER A 46 -8.85 0.37 -1.77
C SER A 46 -10.33 0.51 -1.44
N ILE A 47 -10.84 1.74 -1.51
CA ILE A 47 -12.28 2.02 -1.46
C ILE A 47 -12.69 2.66 -2.77
N PHE A 48 -13.88 2.31 -3.27
CA PHE A 48 -14.34 2.81 -4.56
C PHE A 48 -15.80 3.25 -4.55
N LYS A 49 -16.08 4.23 -5.42
CA LYS A 49 -17.42 4.70 -5.76
C LYS A 49 -17.41 5.30 -7.16
N ASN A 50 -18.29 4.85 -8.05
CA ASN A 50 -18.39 5.31 -9.44
C ASN A 50 -17.12 5.09 -10.30
N GLU A 51 -16.37 3.99 -10.04
CA GLU A 51 -15.09 3.70 -10.71
C GLU A 51 -15.19 2.56 -11.76
N HIS A 52 -16.42 2.25 -12.22
CA HIS A 52 -16.68 1.09 -13.08
C HIS A 52 -15.90 1.07 -14.41
N GLU A 53 -15.57 2.24 -14.94
CA GLU A 53 -14.89 2.36 -16.24
C GLU A 53 -13.41 1.96 -16.19
N TYR A 54 -12.75 2.10 -15.04
CA TYR A 54 -11.30 1.91 -14.90
C TYR A 54 -10.92 0.77 -13.98
N MET A 55 -11.84 0.32 -13.14
CA MET A 55 -11.56 -0.66 -12.10
C MET A 55 -11.00 -1.96 -12.65
N LYS A 56 -11.55 -2.46 -13.78
CA LYS A 56 -11.06 -3.73 -14.37
C LYS A 56 -9.60 -3.60 -14.82
N GLU A 57 -9.25 -2.51 -15.51
CA GLU A 57 -7.86 -2.23 -15.91
C GLU A 57 -6.94 -2.15 -14.69
N TRP A 58 -7.38 -1.44 -13.65
CA TRP A 58 -6.62 -1.26 -12.42
C TRP A 58 -6.36 -2.59 -11.69
N ILE A 59 -7.38 -3.45 -11.59
CA ILE A 59 -7.25 -4.79 -10.98
C ILE A 59 -6.27 -5.64 -11.79
N ASP A 60 -6.52 -5.78 -13.09
CA ASP A 60 -5.71 -6.63 -13.98
C ASP A 60 -4.24 -6.17 -13.98
N PHE A 61 -4.02 -4.86 -13.98
CA PHE A 61 -2.68 -4.30 -13.91
C PHE A 61 -1.94 -4.72 -12.62
N HIS A 62 -2.57 -4.56 -11.45
CA HIS A 62 -1.90 -4.88 -10.19
C HIS A 62 -1.70 -6.39 -9.99
N LEU A 63 -2.63 -7.22 -10.46
CA LEU A 63 -2.44 -8.66 -10.46
C LEU A 63 -1.26 -9.07 -11.37
N LEU A 64 -1.11 -8.45 -12.54
CA LEU A 64 0.05 -8.66 -13.43
C LEU A 64 1.37 -8.18 -12.78
N GLN A 65 1.34 -7.16 -11.93
CA GLN A 65 2.50 -6.73 -11.14
C GLN A 65 2.83 -7.69 -9.99
N GLY A 66 2.01 -8.72 -9.79
CA GLY A 66 2.21 -9.75 -8.77
C GLY A 66 1.68 -9.38 -7.39
N VAL A 67 0.73 -8.45 -7.31
CA VAL A 67 -0.12 -8.27 -6.13
C VAL A 67 -0.93 -9.56 -5.96
N GLU A 68 -0.89 -10.13 -4.77
CA GLU A 68 -1.47 -11.45 -4.52
C GLU A 68 -2.93 -11.36 -4.08
N HIS A 69 -3.30 -10.24 -3.42
CA HIS A 69 -4.68 -10.00 -3.01
C HIS A 69 -5.06 -8.52 -2.98
N ILE A 70 -6.34 -8.24 -3.25
CA ILE A 70 -6.89 -6.89 -3.22
C ILE A 70 -8.17 -6.88 -2.38
N PHE A 71 -8.19 -6.04 -1.33
CA PHE A 71 -9.35 -5.78 -0.50
C PHE A 71 -10.07 -4.54 -1.03
N LEU A 72 -11.27 -4.72 -1.60
CA LEU A 72 -12.07 -3.67 -2.23
C LEU A 72 -13.29 -3.32 -1.39
N TYR A 73 -13.31 -2.12 -0.84
CA TYR A 73 -14.42 -1.57 -0.07
C TYR A 73 -15.41 -0.88 -1.01
N CYS A 74 -16.55 -1.52 -1.27
CA CYS A 74 -17.58 -1.04 -2.19
C CYS A 74 -18.46 0.01 -1.51
N ASN A 75 -18.24 1.29 -1.79
CA ASN A 75 -19.09 2.39 -1.34
C ASN A 75 -20.07 2.84 -2.45
N ASP A 76 -20.36 1.96 -3.40
CA ASP A 76 -21.29 2.19 -4.48
C ASP A 76 -22.57 1.36 -4.27
N SER A 77 -23.72 2.03 -4.32
CA SER A 77 -25.03 1.36 -4.22
C SER A 77 -25.39 0.56 -5.47
N ASN A 78 -24.85 0.94 -6.64
CA ASN A 78 -25.12 0.26 -7.90
C ASN A 78 -24.07 -0.82 -8.23
N LYS A 79 -24.19 -1.97 -7.58
CA LYS A 79 -23.28 -3.11 -7.77
C LYS A 79 -23.33 -3.71 -9.18
N SER A 80 -24.40 -3.48 -9.95
CA SER A 80 -24.55 -3.99 -11.32
C SER A 80 -23.51 -3.41 -12.29
N ASN A 81 -22.88 -2.29 -11.95
CA ASN A 81 -21.79 -1.72 -12.72
C ASN A 81 -20.49 -2.54 -12.65
N TYR A 82 -20.40 -3.50 -11.71
CA TYR A 82 -19.18 -4.27 -11.43
C TYR A 82 -19.45 -5.79 -11.44
N PRO A 83 -20.08 -6.36 -12.50
CA PRO A 83 -20.50 -7.76 -12.50
C PRO A 83 -19.32 -8.72 -12.32
N TYR A 84 -18.13 -8.38 -12.85
CA TYR A 84 -16.90 -9.16 -12.74
C TYR A 84 -16.35 -9.28 -11.30
N LEU A 85 -16.72 -8.38 -10.38
CA LEU A 85 -16.34 -8.47 -8.97
C LEU A 85 -17.14 -9.52 -8.22
N TYR A 86 -18.36 -9.83 -8.70
CA TYR A 86 -19.31 -10.73 -8.03
C TYR A 86 -19.47 -12.08 -8.74
N ASN A 87 -18.86 -12.23 -9.92
CA ASN A 87 -18.68 -13.53 -10.54
C ASN A 87 -17.38 -14.20 -10.05
N ASN A 88 -17.03 -15.35 -10.57
CA ASN A 88 -15.86 -16.10 -10.11
C ASN A 88 -14.52 -15.63 -10.71
N ASP A 89 -14.49 -14.58 -11.54
CA ASP A 89 -13.29 -14.19 -12.29
C ASP A 89 -12.10 -13.85 -11.38
N TYR A 90 -12.38 -13.19 -10.24
CA TYR A 90 -11.34 -12.76 -9.29
C TYR A 90 -11.44 -13.43 -7.91
N LYS A 91 -12.19 -14.54 -7.78
CA LYS A 91 -12.53 -15.19 -6.50
C LYS A 91 -11.33 -15.42 -5.56
N ASN A 92 -10.17 -15.73 -6.12
CA ASN A 92 -8.98 -16.06 -5.33
C ASN A 92 -8.12 -14.82 -5.00
N ASN A 93 -8.31 -13.73 -5.74
CA ASN A 93 -7.43 -12.57 -5.68
C ASN A 93 -8.09 -11.33 -5.09
N ILE A 94 -9.42 -11.32 -4.94
CA ILE A 94 -10.17 -10.16 -4.46
C ILE A 94 -11.13 -10.55 -3.35
N THR A 95 -11.17 -9.71 -2.32
CA THR A 95 -12.25 -9.70 -1.32
C THR A 95 -13.02 -8.39 -1.47
N VAL A 96 -14.31 -8.47 -1.82
CA VAL A 96 -15.19 -7.30 -1.89
C VAL A 96 -15.93 -7.17 -0.57
N ILE A 97 -15.79 -6.00 0.07
CA ILE A 97 -16.43 -5.66 1.34
C ILE A 97 -17.50 -4.59 1.08
N ASP A 98 -18.73 -4.88 1.48
CA ASP A 98 -19.83 -3.92 1.37
C ASP A 98 -19.61 -2.76 2.34
N TRP A 99 -19.53 -1.54 1.81
CA TRP A 99 -19.24 -0.33 2.58
C TRP A 99 -20.25 0.80 2.31
N VAL A 100 -21.41 0.45 1.75
CA VAL A 100 -22.52 1.38 1.51
C VAL A 100 -23.08 1.90 2.84
N ASP A 101 -23.70 3.08 2.82
CA ASP A 101 -24.37 3.73 3.96
C ASP A 101 -23.45 4.15 5.13
N LYS A 102 -22.15 4.09 4.96
CA LYS A 102 -21.21 4.66 5.93
C LYS A 102 -21.24 6.19 5.85
N LYS A 103 -21.12 6.84 7.00
CA LYS A 103 -21.08 8.31 7.12
C LYS A 103 -19.75 8.76 7.70
N ASN A 104 -19.34 9.95 7.32
CA ASN A 104 -18.19 10.59 7.97
C ASN A 104 -18.49 10.79 9.47
N ASN A 105 -17.51 10.51 10.32
CA ASN A 105 -17.59 10.70 11.75
C ASN A 105 -16.43 11.60 12.19
N GLY A 106 -16.67 12.91 12.23
CA GLY A 106 -15.65 13.92 12.53
C GLY A 106 -14.47 13.83 11.56
N ALA A 107 -13.26 13.69 12.07
CA ALA A 107 -12.04 13.53 11.27
C ALA A 107 -11.91 12.15 10.57
N ASN A 108 -12.78 11.19 10.92
CA ASN A 108 -12.79 9.87 10.30
C ASN A 108 -13.70 9.89 9.08
N THR A 109 -13.11 10.11 7.92
CA THR A 109 -13.79 9.95 6.62
C THR A 109 -14.18 8.50 6.37
N ILE A 110 -15.12 8.28 5.45
CA ILE A 110 -15.54 6.94 5.03
C ILE A 110 -14.32 6.12 4.56
N GLN A 111 -13.39 6.75 3.85
CA GLN A 111 -12.14 6.13 3.39
C GLN A 111 -11.25 5.68 4.55
N LYS A 112 -11.02 6.54 5.55
CA LYS A 112 -10.23 6.17 6.74
C LYS A 112 -10.86 5.03 7.52
N GLN A 113 -12.20 5.03 7.63
CA GLN A 113 -12.93 3.94 8.29
C GLN A 113 -12.74 2.60 7.56
N ALA A 114 -12.77 2.59 6.21
CA ALA A 114 -12.52 1.40 5.41
C ALA A 114 -11.08 0.88 5.59
N TYR A 115 -10.10 1.78 5.58
CA TYR A 115 -8.70 1.40 5.78
C TYR A 115 -8.44 0.86 7.19
N TYR A 116 -9.05 1.47 8.20
CA TYR A 116 -8.98 0.97 9.57
C TYR A 116 -9.58 -0.43 9.70
N ASP A 117 -10.75 -0.66 9.10
CA ASP A 117 -11.42 -1.97 9.08
C ASP A 117 -10.53 -3.03 8.41
N CYS A 118 -9.92 -2.68 7.27
CA CYS A 118 -9.01 -3.57 6.56
C CYS A 118 -7.80 -3.96 7.41
N VAL A 119 -7.13 -2.98 8.02
CA VAL A 119 -6.00 -3.24 8.90
C VAL A 119 -6.40 -4.16 10.06
N LYS A 120 -7.52 -3.87 10.70
CA LYS A 120 -8.00 -4.65 11.85
C LYS A 120 -8.32 -6.10 11.50
N ASN A 121 -9.00 -6.33 10.38
CA ASN A 121 -9.55 -7.63 10.04
C ASN A 121 -8.61 -8.49 9.16
N TYR A 122 -7.77 -7.87 8.31
CA TYR A 122 -7.03 -8.60 7.27
C TYR A 122 -5.50 -8.44 7.34
N SER A 123 -4.95 -7.51 8.13
CA SER A 123 -3.50 -7.33 8.17
C SER A 123 -2.73 -8.53 8.72
N ASN A 124 -3.39 -9.41 9.48
CA ASN A 124 -2.75 -10.65 9.94
C ASN A 124 -2.45 -11.61 8.80
N ASP A 125 -3.24 -11.56 7.73
CA ASP A 125 -3.09 -12.41 6.55
C ASP A 125 -2.01 -11.88 5.59
N CYS A 126 -1.55 -10.63 5.77
CA CYS A 126 -0.68 -9.94 4.83
C CYS A 126 0.74 -9.74 5.41
N GLN A 127 1.78 -9.89 4.55
CA GLN A 127 3.12 -9.45 4.91
C GLN A 127 3.24 -7.93 4.66
N PHE A 128 2.90 -7.48 3.45
CA PHE A 128 2.88 -6.07 3.09
C PHE A 128 1.49 -5.65 2.62
N LEU A 129 1.01 -4.51 3.11
CA LEU A 129 -0.28 -3.94 2.77
C LEU A 129 -0.12 -2.49 2.33
N LEU A 130 -0.66 -2.15 1.16
CA LEU A 130 -0.64 -0.82 0.56
C LEU A 130 -2.04 -0.23 0.48
N MET A 131 -2.21 1.03 0.91
CA MET A 131 -3.39 1.84 0.61
C MET A 131 -3.23 2.47 -0.76
N LEU A 132 -4.13 2.18 -1.69
CA LEU A 132 -4.03 2.69 -3.06
C LEU A 132 -5.39 3.13 -3.58
N ASP A 133 -5.46 4.29 -4.23
CA ASP A 133 -6.66 4.78 -4.87
C ASP A 133 -6.79 4.18 -6.29
N LEU A 134 -8.01 4.13 -6.87
CA LEU A 134 -8.23 3.45 -8.16
C LEU A 134 -7.70 4.23 -9.38
N ASP A 135 -7.22 5.42 -9.18
CA ASP A 135 -6.50 6.20 -10.18
C ASP A 135 -4.97 6.18 -9.99
N GLU A 136 -4.48 5.30 -9.09
CA GLU A 136 -3.07 5.13 -8.78
C GLU A 136 -2.57 3.74 -9.22
N PHE A 137 -1.50 3.71 -9.99
CA PHE A 137 -0.92 2.48 -10.55
C PHE A 137 0.50 2.28 -10.03
N LEU A 138 0.69 1.22 -9.23
CA LEU A 138 1.99 0.86 -8.67
C LEU A 138 2.81 0.10 -9.71
N LYS A 139 3.93 0.64 -10.14
CA LYS A 139 4.81 -0.02 -11.13
C LYS A 139 6.25 -0.15 -10.62
N PRO A 140 7.00 -1.16 -11.08
CA PRO A 140 8.43 -1.26 -10.83
C PRO A 140 9.17 -0.22 -11.67
N ILE A 141 10.36 0.15 -11.17
CA ILE A 141 11.36 0.93 -11.89
C ILE A 141 12.70 0.20 -11.81
N ASN A 142 13.71 0.77 -12.42
CA ASN A 142 15.03 0.18 -12.52
C ASN A 142 14.95 -1.18 -13.20
N ASN A 143 15.61 -2.14 -13.12
CA ASN A 143 15.63 -3.38 -13.91
C ASN A 143 14.59 -4.44 -13.50
N PHE A 144 13.63 -4.11 -12.65
CA PHE A 144 12.59 -5.04 -12.22
C PHE A 144 11.40 -5.06 -13.18
N LYS A 145 10.89 -6.24 -13.50
CA LYS A 145 9.73 -6.43 -14.40
C LYS A 145 8.40 -6.30 -13.66
N THR A 146 8.36 -6.69 -12.39
CA THR A 146 7.15 -6.66 -11.55
C THR A 146 7.46 -6.17 -10.14
N ILE A 147 6.44 -5.69 -9.46
CA ILE A 147 6.52 -5.34 -8.03
C ILE A 147 6.89 -6.57 -7.20
N LYS A 148 6.33 -7.72 -7.54
CA LYS A 148 6.65 -8.98 -6.87
C LYS A 148 8.14 -9.30 -6.95
N GLU A 149 8.73 -9.19 -8.13
CA GLU A 149 10.16 -9.43 -8.31
C GLU A 149 11.01 -8.55 -7.39
N TYR A 150 10.71 -7.24 -7.35
CA TYR A 150 11.42 -6.32 -6.45
C TYR A 150 11.24 -6.66 -4.98
N VAL A 151 9.99 -6.80 -4.51
CA VAL A 151 9.71 -7.06 -3.09
C VAL A 151 10.33 -8.39 -2.66
N TYR A 152 10.27 -9.42 -3.51
CA TYR A 152 10.86 -10.73 -3.21
C TYR A 152 12.39 -10.75 -3.25
N SER A 153 13.03 -9.90 -4.02
CA SER A 153 14.49 -9.75 -3.96
C SER A 153 15.00 -9.33 -2.58
N LEU A 154 14.12 -8.72 -1.78
CA LEU A 154 14.40 -8.29 -0.41
C LEU A 154 13.92 -9.28 0.67
N LYS A 155 13.50 -10.51 0.28
CA LYS A 155 12.84 -11.46 1.19
C LYS A 155 13.67 -11.80 2.43
N SER A 156 14.97 -11.94 2.29
CA SER A 156 15.89 -12.20 3.42
C SER A 156 15.94 -11.07 4.47
N ASN A 157 15.44 -9.88 4.11
CA ASN A 157 15.47 -8.69 4.97
C ASN A 157 14.07 -8.22 5.41
N TRP A 158 12.99 -8.93 5.09
CA TRP A 158 11.63 -8.49 5.41
C TRP A 158 11.41 -8.20 6.90
N ASP A 159 12.05 -8.97 7.78
CA ASP A 159 11.95 -8.75 9.23
C ASP A 159 12.58 -7.42 9.70
N ASN A 160 13.35 -6.74 8.86
CA ASN A 160 13.94 -5.44 9.14
C ASN A 160 13.25 -4.29 8.40
N ILE A 161 12.41 -4.60 7.41
CA ILE A 161 11.68 -3.63 6.61
C ILE A 161 10.34 -3.35 7.30
N LYS A 162 10.15 -2.12 7.79
CA LYS A 162 8.86 -1.69 8.37
C LYS A 162 7.86 -1.26 7.31
N ALA A 163 8.34 -0.58 6.30
CA ALA A 163 7.52 -0.07 5.22
C ALA A 163 8.35 0.36 4.01
N PHE A 164 7.70 0.46 2.85
CA PHE A 164 8.21 1.14 1.67
C PHE A 164 7.46 2.46 1.51
N LYS A 165 8.19 3.57 1.45
CA LYS A 165 7.66 4.89 1.17
C LYS A 165 7.78 5.17 -0.32
N ILE A 166 6.69 4.97 -1.06
CA ILE A 166 6.68 4.92 -2.51
C ILE A 166 6.32 6.29 -3.06
N GLN A 167 7.17 6.87 -3.88
CA GLN A 167 6.95 8.16 -4.54
C GLN A 167 5.77 8.10 -5.49
N ARG A 168 4.95 9.16 -5.50
CA ARG A 168 3.77 9.30 -6.33
C ARG A 168 3.92 10.50 -7.25
N TYR A 169 3.78 10.27 -8.55
CA TYR A 169 3.82 11.28 -9.57
C TYR A 169 2.45 11.52 -10.17
N ASN A 170 2.02 12.78 -10.25
CA ASN A 170 0.78 13.14 -10.92
C ASN A 170 0.98 13.17 -12.43
N PHE A 171 0.06 12.49 -13.14
CA PHE A 171 0.00 12.48 -14.59
C PHE A 171 -1.01 13.51 -15.06
N GLY A 172 -0.66 14.22 -16.16
CA GLY A 172 -1.52 15.15 -16.84
C GLY A 172 -2.40 14.47 -17.89
N SER A 173 -3.11 15.29 -18.64
CA SER A 173 -4.02 14.85 -19.70
C SER A 173 -3.32 14.27 -20.93
N SER A 174 -2.01 14.47 -21.06
CA SER A 174 -1.25 14.18 -22.30
C SER A 174 -1.86 14.86 -23.53
N GLY A 175 -2.56 15.99 -23.33
CA GLY A 175 -3.23 16.75 -24.38
C GLY A 175 -4.60 16.21 -24.80
N HIS A 176 -5.11 15.13 -24.18
CA HIS A 176 -6.43 14.58 -24.48
C HIS A 176 -7.53 15.50 -23.99
N LYS A 177 -8.38 15.98 -24.92
CA LYS A 177 -9.59 16.76 -24.61
C LYS A 177 -10.77 15.86 -24.25
N THR A 178 -10.90 14.73 -24.94
CA THR A 178 -11.94 13.71 -24.73
C THR A 178 -11.30 12.41 -24.23
N LYS A 179 -12.10 11.56 -23.59
CA LYS A 179 -11.65 10.26 -23.10
C LYS A 179 -11.09 9.40 -24.25
N PRO A 180 -9.83 8.96 -24.18
CA PRO A 180 -9.26 8.05 -25.16
C PRO A 180 -9.87 6.65 -25.07
N ASN A 181 -9.86 5.91 -26.19
CA ASN A 181 -10.36 4.54 -26.23
C ASN A 181 -9.37 3.48 -25.67
N ASN A 182 -8.13 3.86 -25.50
CA ASN A 182 -7.09 2.98 -24.98
C ASN A 182 -7.08 2.99 -23.45
N SER A 183 -6.28 2.07 -22.88
CA SER A 183 -6.07 1.98 -21.43
C SER A 183 -5.52 3.28 -20.83
N VAL A 184 -5.74 3.50 -19.54
CA VAL A 184 -5.22 4.65 -18.79
C VAL A 184 -3.70 4.74 -18.92
N VAL A 185 -3.01 3.63 -18.64
CA VAL A 185 -1.54 3.58 -18.68
C VAL A 185 -0.98 3.86 -20.07
N SER A 186 -1.67 3.45 -21.14
CA SER A 186 -1.21 3.69 -22.51
C SER A 186 -1.53 5.07 -23.04
N SER A 187 -2.57 5.74 -22.49
CA SER A 187 -3.07 7.03 -22.98
C SER A 187 -2.38 8.22 -22.32
N TYR A 188 -2.19 8.16 -21.02
CA TYR A 188 -1.63 9.26 -20.25
C TYR A 188 -0.16 9.02 -19.95
N LYS A 189 0.74 9.66 -20.69
CA LYS A 189 2.19 9.40 -20.68
C LYS A 189 3.03 10.54 -20.12
N TYR A 190 2.46 11.71 -19.94
CA TYR A 190 3.17 12.85 -19.41
C TYR A 190 2.83 13.08 -17.94
N ARG A 191 3.85 13.34 -17.15
CA ARG A 191 3.73 13.55 -15.71
C ARG A 191 4.51 14.78 -15.24
N GLU A 192 4.32 15.15 -14.00
CA GLU A 192 5.15 16.13 -13.32
C GLU A 192 6.61 15.64 -13.20
N LYS A 193 7.53 16.60 -13.17
CA LYS A 193 8.96 16.34 -13.02
C LYS A 193 9.32 15.94 -11.58
N ILE A 194 8.73 16.60 -10.61
CA ILE A 194 8.98 16.40 -9.19
C ILE A 194 7.81 15.65 -8.59
N CYS A 195 8.05 14.62 -7.77
CA CYS A 195 6.96 13.86 -7.17
C CYS A 195 6.10 14.73 -6.24
N ALA A 196 4.77 14.58 -6.33
CA ALA A 196 3.81 15.36 -5.55
C ALA A 196 3.74 14.93 -4.09
N SER A 197 3.83 13.62 -3.86
CA SER A 197 3.65 13.02 -2.54
C SER A 197 4.12 11.58 -2.54
N TYR A 198 3.75 10.83 -1.50
CA TYR A 198 4.06 9.41 -1.39
C TYR A 198 2.85 8.63 -0.86
N LYS A 199 2.91 7.30 -1.02
CA LYS A 199 2.08 6.34 -0.29
C LYS A 199 2.96 5.30 0.38
N THR A 200 2.45 4.72 1.45
CA THR A 200 3.20 3.75 2.27
C THR A 200 2.66 2.35 2.04
N MET A 201 3.54 1.42 1.65
CA MET A 201 3.29 -0.01 1.72
C MET A 201 3.91 -0.54 3.00
N ALA A 202 3.09 -0.88 3.97
CA ALA A 202 3.51 -1.24 5.32
C ALA A 202 3.71 -2.74 5.49
N ASN A 203 4.74 -3.12 6.20
CA ASN A 203 4.87 -4.46 6.76
C ASN A 203 3.89 -4.60 7.94
N CYS A 204 2.95 -5.53 7.81
CA CYS A 204 1.84 -5.68 8.74
C CYS A 204 2.26 -6.12 10.15
N ASP A 205 3.45 -6.68 10.31
CA ASP A 205 3.98 -7.05 11.62
C ASP A 205 4.36 -5.83 12.48
N TYR A 206 4.48 -4.65 11.86
CA TYR A 206 4.81 -3.40 12.52
C TYR A 206 3.66 -2.41 12.65
N ILE A 207 2.49 -2.68 12.03
CA ILE A 207 1.33 -1.78 12.10
C ILE A 207 0.71 -1.79 13.49
N ASN A 208 0.43 -0.61 14.04
CA ASN A 208 -0.44 -0.47 15.22
C ASN A 208 -1.90 -0.66 14.83
N LYS A 209 -2.44 -1.86 15.01
CA LYS A 209 -3.81 -2.25 14.63
C LYS A 209 -4.89 -1.59 15.51
N ASP A 210 -4.53 -1.12 16.69
CA ASP A 210 -5.45 -0.47 17.63
C ASP A 210 -5.53 1.04 17.41
N SER A 211 -4.66 1.60 16.58
CA SER A 211 -4.68 3.02 16.28
C SER A 211 -5.81 3.39 15.34
N ARG A 212 -6.63 4.36 15.74
CA ARG A 212 -7.69 4.93 14.90
C ARG A 212 -7.24 6.13 14.04
N PHE A 213 -5.95 6.46 14.09
CA PHE A 213 -5.40 7.64 13.44
C PHE A 213 -4.51 7.29 12.25
N PHE A 214 -5.05 6.52 11.30
CA PHE A 214 -4.39 6.36 10.01
C PHE A 214 -4.64 7.60 9.15
N GLY A 215 -3.60 7.99 8.39
CA GLY A 215 -3.78 8.84 7.22
C GLY A 215 -4.41 8.04 6.08
N VAL A 216 -4.61 8.68 4.93
CA VAL A 216 -4.94 8.00 3.67
C VAL A 216 -3.68 7.67 2.85
N HIS A 217 -2.52 8.00 3.39
CA HIS A 217 -1.22 7.82 2.75
C HIS A 217 -0.22 7.07 3.63
N ASP A 218 -0.51 6.94 4.92
CA ASP A 218 0.45 6.44 5.88
C ASP A 218 -0.19 5.65 7.03
N PHE A 219 0.59 4.78 7.68
CA PHE A 219 0.20 3.94 8.80
C PHE A 219 0.84 4.43 10.09
N ILE A 220 0.29 4.01 11.23
CA ILE A 220 0.94 4.16 12.53
C ILE A 220 1.62 2.85 12.88
N PHE A 221 2.90 2.94 13.23
CA PHE A 221 3.74 1.78 13.51
C PHE A 221 4.00 1.62 15.02
N LEU A 222 4.18 0.36 15.43
CA LEU A 222 4.73 -0.01 16.73
C LEU A 222 6.23 -0.19 16.61
N ASN A 223 6.99 0.21 17.64
CA ASN A 223 8.37 -0.22 17.75
C ASN A 223 8.42 -1.68 18.27
N LYS A 224 9.62 -2.29 18.22
CA LYS A 224 9.84 -3.68 18.70
C LYS A 224 9.44 -3.89 20.18
N ASN A 225 9.27 -2.82 20.95
CA ASN A 225 8.87 -2.85 22.37
C ASN A 225 7.37 -2.53 22.56
N GLY A 226 6.57 -2.53 21.49
CA GLY A 226 5.13 -2.23 21.54
C GLY A 226 4.78 -0.77 21.82
N LYS A 227 5.75 0.16 21.81
CA LYS A 227 5.47 1.60 21.94
C LYS A 227 5.08 2.19 20.61
N ILE A 228 4.09 3.08 20.61
CA ILE A 228 3.66 3.83 19.43
C ILE A 228 4.83 4.68 18.93
N TYR A 229 5.14 4.53 17.66
CA TYR A 229 6.16 5.31 16.99
C TYR A 229 5.46 6.46 16.26
N ASN A 230 5.57 7.67 16.81
CA ASN A 230 4.99 8.88 16.22
C ASN A 230 5.86 9.51 15.13
N ASP A 231 6.92 8.84 14.70
CA ASP A 231 7.69 9.33 13.56
C ASP A 231 6.88 9.08 12.27
N TYR A 232 6.15 10.07 11.91
CA TYR A 232 5.36 10.17 10.66
C TYR A 232 6.22 10.06 9.39
N PHE A 233 7.52 9.84 9.54
CA PHE A 233 8.49 10.00 8.48
C PHE A 233 9.54 8.90 8.55
N GLY A 234 9.56 8.03 7.58
CA GLY A 234 10.74 7.27 7.33
C GLY A 234 10.53 5.83 6.89
N TYR A 235 11.03 5.57 5.73
CA TYR A 235 11.55 4.30 5.33
C TYR A 235 12.75 3.98 6.24
N TYR A 236 12.74 2.82 6.88
CA TYR A 236 13.88 2.35 7.65
C TYR A 236 14.44 1.07 7.04
N GLU A 237 15.29 1.19 6.07
CA GLU A 237 16.51 0.40 6.01
C GLU A 237 17.50 1.06 6.98
N LYS A 238 18.10 0.26 7.88
CA LYS A 238 19.14 0.67 8.83
C LYS A 238 19.77 2.04 8.50
N ASN A 239 19.39 3.09 9.25
CA ASN A 239 20.06 4.39 9.32
C ASN A 239 19.85 5.43 8.19
N ASN A 240 19.05 5.19 7.15
CA ASN A 240 18.81 6.22 6.14
C ASN A 240 17.38 6.77 6.25
N TYR A 241 17.29 7.93 6.88
CA TYR A 241 16.13 8.80 6.90
C TYR A 241 15.95 9.41 5.51
N ILE A 242 14.81 9.14 4.85
CA ILE A 242 14.43 9.89 3.66
C ILE A 242 13.64 11.11 4.14
N PRO A 243 14.17 12.33 3.95
CA PRO A 243 13.50 13.55 4.39
C PRO A 243 12.13 13.73 3.72
N ASN A 244 11.27 14.52 4.38
CA ASN A 244 10.06 15.06 3.77
C ASN A 244 10.38 15.77 2.47
N GLY A 245 9.97 15.21 1.37
CA GLY A 245 10.17 15.78 0.06
C GLY A 245 10.75 14.75 -0.90
N CYS A 246 10.13 14.64 -2.03
CA CYS A 246 10.65 13.87 -3.14
C CYS A 246 11.86 14.63 -3.68
N THR A 247 13.05 14.17 -3.37
CA THR A 247 14.27 14.68 -4.01
C THR A 247 14.64 13.75 -5.16
N GLU A 248 15.26 14.28 -6.22
CA GLU A 248 15.74 13.48 -7.36
C GLU A 248 16.67 12.32 -6.91
N ASN A 249 17.32 12.46 -5.77
CA ASN A 249 18.25 11.47 -5.21
C ASN A 249 17.54 10.31 -4.47
N SER A 250 16.28 10.46 -4.07
CA SER A 250 15.55 9.39 -3.36
C SER A 250 14.96 8.32 -4.29
N VAL A 251 14.91 8.57 -5.59
CA VAL A 251 14.42 7.61 -6.61
C VAL A 251 15.31 6.37 -6.71
N ASN A 252 16.57 6.48 -6.34
CA ASN A 252 17.54 5.39 -6.50
C ASN A 252 17.46 4.30 -5.43
N GLU A 253 16.70 4.51 -4.36
CA GLU A 253 16.67 3.59 -3.21
C GLU A 253 15.49 2.62 -3.25
N ILE A 254 14.35 3.00 -3.86
CA ILE A 254 13.16 2.16 -3.98
C ILE A 254 12.88 1.90 -5.46
N SER A 255 12.84 0.62 -5.83
CA SER A 255 12.63 0.25 -7.24
C SER A 255 11.14 0.12 -7.61
N MET A 256 10.31 1.02 -7.12
CA MET A 256 8.89 1.16 -7.47
C MET A 256 8.40 2.58 -7.31
N VAL A 257 7.40 2.96 -8.12
CA VAL A 257 6.72 4.26 -8.10
C VAL A 257 5.22 4.08 -8.26
N ILE A 258 4.46 5.11 -7.89
CA ILE A 258 3.03 5.18 -8.12
C ILE A 258 2.76 6.25 -9.16
N ASN A 259 2.16 5.84 -10.28
CA ASN A 259 1.64 6.74 -11.30
C ASN A 259 0.19 7.08 -10.94
N HIS A 260 -0.07 8.38 -10.69
CA HIS A 260 -1.37 8.87 -10.27
C HIS A 260 -2.05 9.62 -11.41
N TYR A 261 -3.04 8.98 -12.02
CA TYR A 261 -3.79 9.50 -13.15
C TYR A 261 -4.98 10.36 -12.68
N TYR A 262 -4.65 11.39 -11.89
CA TYR A 262 -5.66 12.26 -11.28
C TYR A 262 -6.42 13.08 -12.31
N THR A 263 -5.73 13.64 -13.31
CA THR A 263 -6.31 14.59 -14.26
C THR A 263 -7.09 13.86 -15.36
N LYS A 264 -6.48 12.87 -16.01
CA LYS A 264 -7.01 12.20 -17.20
C LYS A 264 -7.34 13.24 -18.31
N SER A 265 -8.28 12.98 -19.21
CA SER A 265 -8.71 13.95 -20.21
C SER A 265 -9.48 15.14 -19.59
N TYR A 266 -9.59 16.24 -20.33
CA TYR A 266 -10.38 17.38 -19.88
C TYR A 266 -11.85 17.02 -19.63
N GLU A 267 -12.44 16.21 -20.51
CA GLU A 267 -13.80 15.71 -20.36
C GLU A 267 -13.98 14.92 -19.04
N GLU A 268 -13.10 14.00 -18.74
CA GLU A 268 -13.15 13.19 -17.51
C GLU A 268 -12.91 14.04 -16.26
N TYR A 269 -12.04 15.04 -16.36
CA TYR A 269 -11.83 16.00 -15.29
C TYR A 269 -13.11 16.79 -14.97
N LEU A 270 -13.81 17.27 -16.00
CA LEU A 270 -15.09 17.96 -15.84
C LEU A 270 -16.17 17.06 -15.22
N LEU A 271 -16.24 15.80 -15.65
CA LEU A 271 -17.18 14.83 -15.07
C LEU A 271 -16.90 14.62 -13.56
N ARG A 272 -15.64 14.53 -13.17
CA ARG A 272 -15.24 14.43 -11.75
C ARG A 272 -15.67 15.68 -10.97
N CYS A 273 -15.43 16.88 -11.49
CA CYS A 273 -15.85 18.12 -10.84
C CYS A 273 -17.39 18.15 -10.61
N ASN A 274 -18.17 17.66 -11.58
CA ASN A 274 -19.62 17.57 -11.47
C ASN A 274 -20.08 16.53 -10.41
N LEU A 275 -19.38 15.38 -10.32
CA LEU A 275 -19.69 14.35 -9.33
C LEU A 275 -19.41 14.82 -7.88
N TRP A 276 -18.35 15.57 -7.68
CA TRP A 276 -18.04 16.14 -6.38
C TRP A 276 -19.03 17.21 -5.94
N GLU A 277 -19.54 18.02 -6.86
CA GLU A 277 -20.62 18.98 -6.58
C GLU A 277 -21.88 18.26 -6.10
N LYS A 278 -22.32 17.21 -6.81
CA LYS A 278 -23.51 16.42 -6.46
C LYS A 278 -23.37 15.62 -5.17
N GLY A 279 -22.15 15.26 -4.79
CA GLY A 279 -21.85 14.51 -3.57
C GLY A 279 -21.97 15.32 -2.27
N GLY A 280 -22.35 16.61 -2.33
CA GLY A 280 -22.55 17.47 -1.16
C GLY A 280 -21.25 17.84 -0.43
N ILE A 281 -20.09 17.66 -1.08
CA ILE A 281 -18.80 17.93 -0.47
C ILE A 281 -18.51 19.42 -0.45
N ASN A 282 -19.12 20.22 -1.36
CA ASN A 282 -18.99 21.68 -1.35
C ASN A 282 -20.06 22.40 -2.19
N PRO A 283 -20.38 23.68 -1.85
CA PRO A 283 -21.39 24.47 -2.52
C PRO A 283 -20.95 24.99 -3.89
N ILE A 284 -21.89 25.64 -4.57
CA ILE A 284 -21.91 26.18 -5.95
C ILE A 284 -20.58 26.71 -6.51
N ASN A 285 -19.66 27.19 -5.70
CA ASN A 285 -18.36 27.70 -6.13
C ASN A 285 -17.34 26.60 -6.43
N TYR A 286 -17.52 25.38 -5.91
CA TYR A 286 -16.52 24.32 -6.02
C TYR A 286 -16.33 23.81 -7.46
N ARG A 287 -17.40 23.75 -8.25
CA ARG A 287 -17.31 23.31 -9.64
C ARG A 287 -16.45 24.26 -10.48
N ASN A 288 -16.67 25.55 -10.35
CA ASN A 288 -15.89 26.55 -11.08
C ASN A 288 -14.43 26.55 -10.59
N ASP A 289 -14.20 26.45 -9.30
CA ASP A 289 -12.87 26.32 -8.73
C ASP A 289 -12.17 25.05 -9.19
N CYS A 290 -12.88 23.91 -9.26
CA CYS A 290 -12.36 22.67 -9.78
C CYS A 290 -11.94 22.82 -11.26
N ILE A 291 -12.82 23.39 -12.10
CA ILE A 291 -12.53 23.63 -13.51
C ILE A 291 -11.32 24.56 -13.69
N ASN A 292 -11.24 25.64 -12.94
CA ASN A 292 -10.13 26.59 -13.00
C ASN A 292 -8.79 25.97 -12.61
N LYS A 293 -8.80 24.96 -11.74
CA LYS A 293 -7.60 24.20 -11.34
C LYS A 293 -7.16 23.17 -12.38
N PHE A 294 -7.89 22.96 -13.47
CA PHE A 294 -7.46 21.98 -14.49
C PHE A 294 -6.05 22.23 -14.96
N LYS A 295 -5.72 23.47 -15.32
CA LYS A 295 -4.37 23.83 -15.81
C LYS A 295 -3.27 23.55 -14.78
N ASP A 296 -3.56 23.77 -13.50
CA ASP A 296 -2.62 23.52 -12.41
C ASP A 296 -2.40 22.03 -12.16
N ASN A 297 -3.44 21.23 -12.42
CA ASN A 297 -3.43 19.78 -12.24
C ASN A 297 -2.96 19.01 -13.49
N ASP A 298 -2.95 19.67 -14.66
CA ASP A 298 -2.56 19.05 -15.93
C ASP A 298 -1.04 19.00 -16.10
N LYS A 299 -0.42 18.04 -15.40
CA LYS A 299 1.03 17.87 -15.29
C LYS A 299 1.61 17.13 -16.50
N ASN A 300 1.94 17.87 -17.55
CA ASN A 300 2.51 17.33 -18.79
C ASN A 300 3.99 17.77 -18.97
N GLU A 301 4.81 17.66 -17.91
CA GLU A 301 6.17 18.22 -17.89
C GLU A 301 7.20 17.29 -18.53
N ILE A 302 7.13 16.00 -18.25
CA ILE A 302 8.03 14.98 -18.82
C ILE A 302 7.28 13.73 -19.28
N LEU A 303 7.81 13.09 -20.31
CA LEU A 303 7.36 11.78 -20.80
C LEU A 303 7.85 10.68 -19.84
N ASP A 304 6.94 9.80 -19.39
CA ASP A 304 7.25 8.65 -18.51
C ASP A 304 7.58 7.39 -19.31
#